data_2c8a378b5fac37f6044b31884d2e4e27
#
_entry.id   2c8a378b5fac37f6044b31884d2e4e27
#
_cell.length_a   1.000
_cell.length_b   1.000
_cell.length_c   1.000
_cell.angle_alpha   90.00
_cell.angle_beta   90.00
_cell.angle_gamma   90.00
#
_symmetry.space_group_name_H-M   'P 1'
#
loop_
_entity.id
_entity.type
_entity.pdbx_description
1 polymer ?
#
loop_
_entity_poly.entity_id
_entity_poly.type
_entity_poly.pdbx_seq_one_letter_code
_entity_poly.pdbx_strand_id
1 'polypeptide(L)'
;MNINYTQVIKKQTQIIALSVFVMVIGILGVSYALFMKVDQSEEQTVQSGSLIMQLSAYDGSTVITDNNTPIDDNEGLLSKGYSFSVTNNGTLPITYYIALYDNPDDTSTNKVNYNYIKVSLDNGTPFTLGSITAKDSAGRYILKQDISLAPDKYDTHNIKIWLDEDTPESEIGKTISLKIYAYGEVCEDGECNGGTEKPETKVISQLDKTEKCPTVNEDGSVNVTGAEATNSYICNASDTYGTSYYYRGNVTNNYVLFANKYWRIVRINGDGTVRVIYDGTSAHTNGEASEDRQIGKSSYNNYWKKDNVQDSAKSSLYLDNASIGYMYGNQNGVVTSEVENSKNLTFENSTTYYISKEYTFDESTNKFSLKDPIAIQGNSITEQYIGYYTFGATSASGSSSSIKKISSITANTDNVSIGWKIVMYGTTTKEQAQTNTNDSTIKGYLENWYEQNLKGTVNEKYIVDNIFCNDRSLAPDNTGTGAGMSITNYRWFNMPWDKNNNVSLICQDKNDAFTKSDTANGNGGLKYSIGLLTADEIALAGAINAENTQYYLYTGNIFWTSSPSSFVTTSASVVSVSKTGAINNKSSVSYLSGGIRPVLNLKSDVLTYGDGTMNNPYRLTENIDSTTSSGSGS
;
A
#
# COMPACT_ATOMS: atom_id res chain seq x y z
N MET A 1 36.78 54.29 25.62
CA MET A 1 37.22 53.16 24.79
C MET A 1 36.04 52.68 23.94
N ASN A 2 35.92 53.15 22.71
CA ASN A 2 34.78 52.79 21.82
C ASN A 2 35.09 51.42 21.20
N ILE A 3 34.42 50.40 21.65
CA ILE A 3 34.50 49.07 21.05
C ILE A 3 33.68 49.09 19.78
N ASN A 4 34.36 48.92 18.64
CA ASN A 4 33.70 48.86 17.33
C ASN A 4 33.00 47.51 17.13
N TYR A 5 31.72 47.44 17.56
CA TYR A 5 30.88 46.24 17.53
C TYR A 5 30.83 45.59 16.14
N THR A 6 30.93 46.36 15.07
CA THR A 6 30.91 45.85 13.68
C THR A 6 32.15 45.00 13.35
N GLN A 7 33.32 45.34 13.90
CA GLN A 7 34.55 44.53 13.72
C GLN A 7 34.54 43.26 14.56
N VAL A 8 33.91 43.29 15.74
CA VAL A 8 33.78 42.08 16.60
C VAL A 8 32.82 41.09 15.95
N ILE A 9 31.67 41.54 15.44
CA ILE A 9 30.69 40.69 14.73
C ILE A 9 31.33 40.10 13.46
N LYS A 10 32.07 40.90 12.67
CA LYS A 10 32.77 40.38 11.49
C LYS A 10 33.80 39.29 11.81
N LYS A 11 34.58 39.45 12.89
CA LYS A 11 35.51 38.42 13.35
C LYS A 11 34.80 37.15 13.85
N GLN A 12 33.71 37.32 14.59
CA GLN A 12 32.90 36.15 15.07
C GLN A 12 32.27 35.40 13.88
N THR A 13 31.73 36.12 12.89
CA THR A 13 31.16 35.48 11.68
C THR A 13 32.25 34.76 10.87
N GLN A 14 33.45 35.30 10.78
CA GLN A 14 34.58 34.64 10.11
C GLN A 14 35.05 33.39 10.86
N ILE A 15 35.07 33.40 12.20
CA ILE A 15 35.43 32.24 13.03
C ILE A 15 34.36 31.15 12.90
N ILE A 16 33.09 31.51 12.92
CA ILE A 16 31.97 30.53 12.73
C ILE A 16 32.03 29.94 11.32
N ALA A 17 32.23 30.75 10.28
CA ALA A 17 32.36 30.28 8.91
C ALA A 17 33.58 29.37 8.72
N LEU A 18 34.71 29.67 9.37
CA LEU A 18 35.90 28.82 9.36
C LEU A 18 35.68 27.51 10.11
N SER A 19 34.96 27.54 11.25
CA SER A 19 34.62 26.34 12.04
C SER A 19 33.68 25.43 11.27
N VAL A 20 32.68 25.98 10.61
CA VAL A 20 31.75 25.23 9.73
C VAL A 20 32.51 24.64 8.53
N PHE A 21 33.44 25.40 7.93
CA PHE A 21 34.26 24.91 6.81
C PHE A 21 35.23 23.81 7.23
N VAL A 22 35.82 23.90 8.42
CA VAL A 22 36.68 22.82 8.99
C VAL A 22 35.85 21.60 9.36
N MET A 23 34.61 21.76 9.89
CA MET A 23 33.69 20.66 10.12
C MET A 23 33.27 19.96 8.82
N VAL A 24 32.96 20.73 7.78
CA VAL A 24 32.60 20.18 6.47
C VAL A 24 33.79 19.44 5.83
N ILE A 25 35.00 19.97 5.95
CA ILE A 25 36.23 19.27 5.48
C ILE A 25 36.51 18.05 6.35
N GLY A 26 36.26 18.13 7.67
CA GLY A 26 36.35 16.97 8.57
C GLY A 26 35.36 15.86 8.19
N ILE A 27 34.12 16.24 7.91
CA ILE A 27 33.06 15.31 7.45
C ILE A 27 33.39 14.75 6.05
N LEU A 28 33.91 15.57 5.13
CA LEU A 28 34.29 15.12 3.78
C LEU A 28 35.63 14.35 3.78
N GLY A 29 36.54 14.64 4.71
CA GLY A 29 37.83 13.97 4.82
C GLY A 29 37.75 12.60 5.50
N VAL A 30 36.77 12.37 6.38
CA VAL A 30 36.51 11.08 7.03
C VAL A 30 35.59 10.18 6.18
N SER A 31 34.96 10.73 5.14
CA SER A 31 34.10 9.98 4.21
C SER A 31 34.85 9.15 3.16
N TYR A 32 36.17 9.08 3.19
CA TYR A 32 36.93 8.11 2.43
C TYR A 32 37.02 6.82 3.25
N ALA A 33 35.90 6.12 3.37
CA ALA A 33 35.90 4.77 3.90
C ALA A 33 36.76 3.89 2.99
N LEU A 34 37.78 3.30 3.57
CA LEU A 34 38.59 2.30 2.90
C LEU A 34 37.70 1.08 2.65
N PHE A 35 37.16 0.97 1.44
CA PHE A 35 36.54 -0.27 1.01
C PHE A 35 37.64 -1.33 0.99
N MET A 36 37.57 -2.28 1.88
CA MET A 36 38.46 -3.44 1.79
C MET A 36 38.10 -4.13 0.48
N LYS A 37 39.04 -4.06 -0.46
CA LYS A 37 39.13 -5.04 -1.53
C LYS A 37 39.23 -6.40 -0.84
N VAL A 38 38.28 -7.28 -1.06
CA VAL A 38 38.41 -8.68 -0.62
C VAL A 38 39.70 -9.17 -1.27
N ASP A 39 40.71 -9.49 -0.48
CA ASP A 39 41.93 -10.06 -0.98
C ASP A 39 41.57 -11.29 -1.80
N GLN A 40 42.07 -11.33 -3.02
CA GLN A 40 42.04 -12.54 -3.83
C GLN A 40 42.77 -13.62 -3.04
N SER A 41 42.02 -14.59 -2.55
CA SER A 41 42.67 -15.84 -2.09
C SER A 41 43.37 -16.46 -3.31
N GLU A 42 44.57 -16.96 -3.08
CA GLU A 42 45.41 -17.56 -4.10
C GLU A 42 44.65 -18.51 -5.02
N GLU A 43 44.89 -18.35 -6.33
CA GLU A 43 44.31 -19.15 -7.40
C GLU A 43 44.46 -20.65 -7.12
N GLN A 44 43.39 -21.31 -6.76
CA GLN A 44 43.23 -22.72 -7.08
C GLN A 44 42.54 -22.82 -8.42
N THR A 45 43.29 -23.17 -9.43
CA THR A 45 42.82 -23.44 -10.79
C THR A 45 41.89 -24.65 -10.80
N VAL A 46 40.56 -24.38 -10.72
CA VAL A 46 39.52 -25.26 -11.23
C VAL A 46 38.64 -24.44 -12.14
N GLN A 47 38.36 -24.96 -13.33
CA GLN A 47 37.76 -24.31 -14.49
C GLN A 47 36.63 -23.35 -14.19
N SER A 48 36.78 -22.14 -14.73
CA SER A 48 35.76 -21.25 -15.33
C SER A 48 34.76 -20.58 -14.44
N GLY A 49 35.12 -19.95 -13.35
CA GLY A 49 34.30 -18.98 -12.68
C GLY A 49 35.12 -18.05 -11.78
N SER A 50 34.82 -16.76 -11.77
CA SER A 50 35.51 -15.82 -10.88
C SER A 50 34.58 -15.40 -9.73
N LEU A 51 35.12 -15.46 -8.50
CA LEU A 51 34.50 -14.79 -7.34
C LEU A 51 34.90 -13.31 -7.37
N ILE A 52 33.95 -12.41 -7.63
CA ILE A 52 34.13 -10.98 -7.53
C ILE A 52 32.97 -10.43 -6.77
N MET A 53 33.14 -10.19 -5.46
CA MET A 53 32.10 -9.60 -4.62
C MET A 53 32.50 -8.17 -4.27
N GLN A 54 31.54 -7.26 -4.30
CA GLN A 54 31.72 -5.85 -3.95
C GLN A 54 30.72 -5.44 -2.87
N LEU A 55 31.24 -4.84 -1.79
CA LEU A 55 30.45 -4.18 -0.77
C LEU A 55 30.46 -2.67 -1.06
N SER A 56 29.29 -2.04 -1.18
CA SER A 56 29.14 -0.62 -1.45
C SER A 56 28.16 0.02 -0.46
N ALA A 57 28.59 1.06 0.25
CA ALA A 57 27.73 1.83 1.13
C ALA A 57 27.13 3.03 0.40
N TYR A 58 25.85 3.33 0.61
CA TYR A 58 25.11 4.36 -0.11
C TYR A 58 25.55 5.80 0.22
N ASP A 59 26.06 6.03 1.44
CA ASP A 59 26.50 7.35 1.91
C ASP A 59 28.03 7.44 2.12
N GLY A 60 28.76 6.44 1.64
CA GLY A 60 30.22 6.43 1.66
C GLY A 60 30.87 6.14 3.01
N SER A 61 30.07 5.90 4.08
CA SER A 61 30.59 5.59 5.41
C SER A 61 30.19 4.20 5.90
N THR A 62 31.18 3.41 6.28
CA THR A 62 30.98 2.11 6.96
C THR A 62 31.10 2.25 8.48
N VAL A 63 31.20 3.46 9.00
CA VAL A 63 31.46 3.73 10.41
C VAL A 63 30.29 4.48 11.01
N ILE A 64 29.82 3.92 12.09
CA ILE A 64 28.71 4.41 12.88
C ILE A 64 29.29 5.19 14.06
N THR A 65 29.04 6.47 14.08
CA THR A 65 29.28 7.30 15.25
C THR A 65 28.05 8.12 15.52
N ASP A 66 27.40 7.92 16.66
CA ASP A 66 26.29 8.79 17.00
C ASP A 66 26.23 9.15 18.47
N ASN A 67 25.44 10.20 18.78
CA ASN A 67 25.22 10.72 20.11
C ASN A 67 24.50 9.66 20.93
N ASN A 68 25.25 9.06 21.83
CA ASN A 68 24.93 7.92 22.65
C ASN A 68 23.87 8.23 23.72
N THR A 69 22.65 8.56 23.31
CA THR A 69 21.48 8.59 24.19
C THR A 69 20.80 7.23 24.13
N PRO A 70 20.61 6.54 25.27
CA PRO A 70 19.83 5.31 25.30
C PRO A 70 18.40 5.57 24.83
N ILE A 71 17.87 4.69 23.96
CA ILE A 71 16.52 4.76 23.42
C ILE A 71 15.89 3.37 23.41
N ASP A 72 14.57 3.31 23.41
CA ASP A 72 13.85 2.06 23.30
C ASP A 72 13.92 1.45 21.90
N ASP A 73 13.51 0.19 21.76
CA ASP A 73 13.55 -0.53 20.50
C ASP A 73 12.65 0.10 19.43
N ASN A 74 11.53 0.77 19.80
CA ASN A 74 10.65 1.42 18.84
C ASN A 74 11.32 2.68 18.25
N GLU A 75 11.96 3.49 19.07
CA GLU A 75 12.72 4.65 18.62
C GLU A 75 13.93 4.23 17.77
N GLY A 76 14.64 3.18 18.20
CA GLY A 76 15.77 2.61 17.46
C GLY A 76 15.38 2.12 16.07
N LEU A 77 14.24 1.46 15.95
CA LEU A 77 13.69 1.00 14.67
C LEU A 77 13.21 2.13 13.76
N LEU A 78 12.92 3.31 14.30
CA LEU A 78 12.57 4.50 13.50
C LEU A 78 13.80 5.22 12.94
N SER A 79 15.02 4.90 13.39
CA SER A 79 16.24 5.51 12.88
C SER A 79 16.43 5.20 11.39
N LYS A 80 17.11 6.11 10.66
CA LYS A 80 17.40 5.94 9.23
C LYS A 80 18.25 4.70 8.93
N GLY A 81 19.16 4.35 9.85
CA GLY A 81 20.12 3.26 9.67
C GLY A 81 21.17 3.51 8.59
N TYR A 82 21.98 2.50 8.34
CA TYR A 82 23.07 2.49 7.38
C TYR A 82 22.76 1.51 6.26
N SER A 83 22.55 2.03 5.05
CA SER A 83 22.23 1.21 3.89
C SER A 83 23.49 0.87 3.11
N PHE A 84 23.61 -0.39 2.69
CA PHE A 84 24.71 -0.88 1.86
C PHE A 84 24.20 -1.96 0.91
N SER A 85 24.96 -2.22 -0.15
CA SER A 85 24.69 -3.31 -1.08
C SER A 85 25.89 -4.25 -1.16
N VAL A 86 25.58 -5.53 -1.35
CA VAL A 86 26.55 -6.58 -1.71
C VAL A 86 26.27 -6.98 -3.14
N THR A 87 27.25 -6.85 -4.03
CA THR A 87 27.12 -7.17 -5.45
C THR A 87 27.99 -8.36 -5.80
N ASN A 88 27.46 -9.33 -6.50
CA ASN A 88 28.23 -10.42 -7.10
C ASN A 88 28.58 -10.06 -8.56
N ASN A 89 29.76 -9.54 -8.77
CA ASN A 89 30.30 -9.24 -10.11
C ASN A 89 31.01 -10.47 -10.74
N GLY A 90 30.93 -11.63 -10.07
CA GLY A 90 31.48 -12.88 -10.55
C GLY A 90 30.55 -13.58 -11.55
N THR A 91 31.03 -14.70 -12.09
CA THR A 91 30.29 -15.52 -13.06
C THR A 91 29.63 -16.75 -12.43
N LEU A 92 29.83 -16.98 -11.14
CA LEU A 92 29.25 -18.08 -10.38
C LEU A 92 28.40 -17.55 -9.23
N PRO A 93 27.36 -18.28 -8.81
CA PRO A 93 26.62 -17.95 -7.60
C PRO A 93 27.52 -18.03 -6.38
N ILE A 94 27.26 -17.16 -5.40
CA ILE A 94 28.00 -17.10 -4.14
C ILE A 94 27.05 -17.28 -2.96
N THR A 95 27.58 -17.76 -1.85
CA THR A 95 26.99 -17.62 -0.53
C THR A 95 27.82 -16.63 0.27
N TYR A 96 27.18 -15.69 0.98
CA TYR A 96 27.88 -14.71 1.80
C TYR A 96 27.24 -14.54 3.17
N TYR A 97 27.99 -13.93 4.10
CA TYR A 97 27.46 -13.50 5.40
C TYR A 97 27.78 -12.03 5.66
N ILE A 98 26.98 -11.43 6.54
CA ILE A 98 27.12 -10.05 7.01
C ILE A 98 27.57 -10.09 8.46
N ALA A 99 28.63 -9.35 8.78
CA ALA A 99 29.17 -9.27 10.13
C ALA A 99 29.45 -7.83 10.55
N LEU A 100 29.44 -7.58 11.86
CA LEU A 100 29.87 -6.34 12.50
C LEU A 100 31.06 -6.60 13.42
N TYR A 101 31.95 -5.64 13.48
CA TYR A 101 33.05 -5.62 14.43
C TYR A 101 33.54 -4.20 14.65
N ASP A 102 34.47 -4.04 15.62
CA ASP A 102 35.14 -2.77 15.84
C ASP A 102 35.74 -2.21 14.55
N ASN A 103 35.62 -0.91 14.38
CA ASN A 103 36.35 -0.21 13.34
C ASN A 103 37.86 -0.25 13.67
N PRO A 104 38.69 -0.86 12.83
CA PRO A 104 40.13 -1.00 13.09
C PRO A 104 40.88 0.34 13.04
N ASP A 105 40.28 1.35 12.41
CA ASP A 105 40.86 2.68 12.30
C ASP A 105 40.55 3.56 13.54
N ASP A 106 39.67 3.09 14.42
CA ASP A 106 39.35 3.75 15.69
C ASP A 106 40.23 3.22 16.83
N THR A 107 41.18 4.00 17.23
CA THR A 107 42.12 3.69 18.33
C THR A 107 41.60 4.06 19.72
N SER A 108 40.35 4.52 19.83
CA SER A 108 39.72 4.85 21.13
C SER A 108 39.65 3.60 22.02
N THR A 109 40.07 3.76 23.27
CA THR A 109 39.89 2.73 24.31
C THR A 109 38.59 2.91 25.09
N ASN A 110 37.86 4.02 24.90
CA ASN A 110 36.63 4.34 25.60
C ASN A 110 35.41 3.91 24.76
N LYS A 111 35.28 2.61 24.50
CA LYS A 111 34.19 2.04 23.70
C LYS A 111 33.06 1.53 24.56
N VAL A 112 31.82 1.62 24.03
CA VAL A 112 30.62 1.03 24.63
C VAL A 112 30.75 -0.49 24.65
N ASN A 113 30.32 -1.09 25.75
CA ASN A 113 30.23 -2.55 25.83
C ASN A 113 29.12 -3.07 24.90
N TYR A 114 29.43 -4.08 24.11
CA TYR A 114 28.51 -4.67 23.13
C TYR A 114 27.19 -5.21 23.74
N ASN A 115 27.15 -5.48 25.03
CA ASN A 115 25.95 -5.89 25.74
C ASN A 115 24.89 -4.78 25.83
N TYR A 116 25.26 -3.54 25.51
CA TYR A 116 24.36 -2.38 25.47
C TYR A 116 24.16 -1.82 24.07
N ILE A 117 24.70 -2.46 23.05
CA ILE A 117 24.51 -2.06 21.65
C ILE A 117 23.42 -2.92 21.03
N LYS A 118 22.30 -2.30 20.71
CA LYS A 118 21.21 -2.92 19.95
C LYS A 118 21.46 -2.80 18.46
N VAL A 119 21.09 -3.84 17.74
CA VAL A 119 21.21 -3.93 16.29
C VAL A 119 19.92 -4.47 15.70
N SER A 120 19.48 -3.90 14.58
CA SER A 120 18.47 -4.48 13.69
C SER A 120 19.02 -4.50 12.27
N LEU A 121 18.98 -5.65 11.62
CA LEU A 121 19.31 -5.82 10.21
C LEU A 121 18.02 -5.98 9.41
N ASP A 122 17.88 -5.21 8.32
CA ASP A 122 16.74 -5.26 7.40
C ASP A 122 15.37 -5.11 8.10
N ASN A 123 15.32 -4.23 9.12
CA ASN A 123 14.15 -4.05 10.00
C ASN A 123 13.69 -5.33 10.73
N GLY A 124 14.58 -6.30 10.88
CA GLY A 124 14.34 -7.49 11.69
C GLY A 124 14.22 -7.18 13.19
N THR A 125 13.82 -8.17 13.98
CA THR A 125 13.73 -8.05 15.45
C THR A 125 15.05 -7.56 16.02
N PRO A 126 15.05 -6.50 16.85
CA PRO A 126 16.25 -6.01 17.52
C PRO A 126 16.90 -7.08 18.41
N PHE A 127 18.20 -7.11 18.43
CA PHE A 127 18.99 -7.95 19.32
C PHE A 127 20.21 -7.19 19.84
N THR A 128 20.75 -7.62 20.96
CA THR A 128 21.97 -7.04 21.53
C THR A 128 23.20 -7.63 20.82
N LEU A 129 24.10 -6.80 20.34
CA LEU A 129 25.32 -7.25 19.63
C LEU A 129 26.14 -8.25 20.45
N GLY A 130 26.27 -8.01 21.75
CA GLY A 130 26.98 -8.91 22.68
C GLY A 130 26.29 -10.26 22.89
N SER A 131 25.01 -10.43 22.54
CA SER A 131 24.28 -11.70 22.64
C SER A 131 24.58 -12.67 21.50
N ILE A 132 25.24 -12.20 20.42
CA ILE A 132 25.55 -13.03 19.26
C ILE A 132 26.69 -14.00 19.61
N THR A 133 26.42 -15.28 19.47
CA THR A 133 27.40 -16.34 19.66
C THR A 133 28.15 -16.71 18.38
N ALA A 134 27.52 -16.49 17.22
CA ALA A 134 28.12 -16.77 15.92
C ALA A 134 29.20 -15.73 15.58
N LYS A 135 30.44 -16.19 15.41
CA LYS A 135 31.57 -15.35 15.03
C LYS A 135 32.38 -16.03 13.94
N ASP A 136 32.97 -15.22 13.08
CA ASP A 136 33.93 -15.73 12.10
C ASP A 136 35.33 -15.96 12.72
N SER A 137 36.27 -16.42 11.89
CA SER A 137 37.66 -16.71 12.32
C SER A 137 38.42 -15.48 12.83
N ALA A 138 37.99 -14.27 12.48
CA ALA A 138 38.51 -13.00 12.97
C ALA A 138 37.79 -12.47 14.21
N GLY A 139 36.80 -13.21 14.75
CA GLY A 139 36.05 -12.85 15.94
C GLY A 139 34.90 -11.84 15.69
N ARG A 140 34.55 -11.56 14.42
CA ARG A 140 33.52 -10.63 14.06
C ARG A 140 32.15 -11.25 14.27
N TYR A 141 31.17 -10.47 14.76
CA TYR A 141 29.82 -10.92 15.06
C TYR A 141 29.02 -11.11 13.78
N ILE A 142 28.62 -12.35 13.47
CA ILE A 142 27.84 -12.68 12.27
C ILE A 142 26.37 -12.33 12.53
N LEU A 143 25.88 -11.32 11.84
CA LEU A 143 24.48 -10.87 11.94
C LEU A 143 23.53 -11.74 11.12
N LYS A 144 23.99 -12.18 9.96
CA LYS A 144 23.24 -13.00 9.00
C LYS A 144 24.23 -13.79 8.14
N GLN A 145 23.94 -15.04 7.90
CA GLN A 145 24.79 -15.94 7.10
C GLN A 145 23.95 -16.69 6.07
N ASP A 146 24.61 -17.44 5.22
CA ASP A 146 24.01 -18.31 4.18
C ASP A 146 23.11 -17.52 3.21
N ILE A 147 23.51 -16.29 2.87
CA ILE A 147 22.80 -15.45 1.92
C ILE A 147 23.33 -15.77 0.52
N SER A 148 22.48 -16.34 -0.33
CA SER A 148 22.85 -16.69 -1.70
C SER A 148 22.68 -15.51 -2.65
N LEU A 149 23.64 -15.29 -3.55
CA LEU A 149 23.60 -14.20 -4.53
C LEU A 149 24.07 -14.70 -5.90
N ALA A 150 23.17 -14.66 -6.87
CA ALA A 150 23.47 -15.08 -8.24
C ALA A 150 24.47 -14.14 -8.93
N PRO A 151 25.13 -14.58 -10.03
CA PRO A 151 26.00 -13.72 -10.83
C PRO A 151 25.27 -12.45 -11.31
N ASP A 152 26.00 -11.34 -11.38
CA ASP A 152 25.50 -10.04 -11.83
C ASP A 152 24.28 -9.51 -11.04
N LYS A 153 24.13 -9.95 -9.78
CA LYS A 153 23.09 -9.47 -8.86
C LYS A 153 23.68 -8.74 -7.68
N TYR A 154 22.82 -7.96 -7.03
CA TYR A 154 23.13 -7.30 -5.76
C TYR A 154 21.99 -7.45 -4.77
N ASP A 155 22.33 -7.49 -3.48
CA ASP A 155 21.42 -7.38 -2.36
C ASP A 155 21.63 -6.04 -1.66
N THR A 156 20.55 -5.43 -1.21
CA THR A 156 20.61 -4.20 -0.41
C THR A 156 20.18 -4.50 1.01
N HIS A 157 20.96 -4.02 1.96
CA HIS A 157 20.75 -4.19 3.39
C HIS A 157 20.71 -2.85 4.11
N ASN A 158 19.99 -2.81 5.23
CA ASN A 158 19.98 -1.68 6.13
C ASN A 158 20.25 -2.15 7.56
N ILE A 159 21.28 -1.58 8.20
CA ILE A 159 21.60 -1.84 9.62
C ILE A 159 21.24 -0.61 10.42
N LYS A 160 20.47 -0.82 11.49
CA LYS A 160 20.17 0.19 12.51
C LYS A 160 20.87 -0.19 13.80
N ILE A 161 21.46 0.79 14.48
CA ILE A 161 22.25 0.59 15.69
C ILE A 161 21.91 1.70 16.68
N TRP A 162 21.71 1.34 17.94
CA TRP A 162 21.43 2.29 19.03
C TRP A 162 21.91 1.75 20.38
N LEU A 163 21.94 2.62 21.39
CA LEU A 163 22.12 2.18 22.76
C LEU A 163 20.81 1.71 23.36
N ASP A 164 20.86 0.56 24.02
CA ASP A 164 19.74 0.00 24.77
C ASP A 164 19.24 0.99 25.84
N GLU A 165 17.93 1.08 26.06
CA GLU A 165 17.34 1.90 27.11
C GLU A 165 17.87 1.57 28.52
N ASP A 166 18.24 0.31 28.76
CA ASP A 166 18.83 -0.18 30.01
C ASP A 166 20.36 0.11 30.15
N THR A 167 20.94 0.93 29.27
CA THR A 167 22.36 1.28 29.29
C THR A 167 22.71 2.07 30.56
N PRO A 168 23.65 1.58 31.41
CA PRO A 168 24.02 2.27 32.62
C PRO A 168 24.79 3.58 32.35
N GLU A 169 24.72 4.55 33.26
CA GLU A 169 25.39 5.86 33.15
C GLU A 169 26.90 5.73 32.87
N SER A 170 27.53 4.66 33.34
CA SER A 170 28.98 4.40 33.10
C SER A 170 29.32 4.10 31.64
N GLU A 171 28.34 3.77 30.82
CA GLU A 171 28.50 3.51 29.38
C GLU A 171 28.10 4.72 28.53
N ILE A 172 27.35 5.67 29.08
CA ILE A 172 26.91 6.88 28.36
C ILE A 172 28.12 7.77 28.07
N GLY A 173 28.21 8.28 26.84
CA GLY A 173 29.31 9.14 26.40
C GLY A 173 30.56 8.36 25.96
N LYS A 174 30.53 7.02 25.97
CA LYS A 174 31.53 6.21 25.30
C LYS A 174 31.28 6.15 23.79
N THR A 175 32.27 5.75 23.00
CA THR A 175 32.20 5.71 21.54
C THR A 175 31.63 4.37 21.05
N ILE A 176 30.67 4.41 20.14
CA ILE A 176 30.35 3.31 19.25
C ILE A 176 31.08 3.56 17.94
N SER A 177 31.94 2.64 17.52
CA SER A 177 32.63 2.70 16.23
C SER A 177 32.76 1.29 15.68
N LEU A 178 31.80 0.93 14.81
CA LEU A 178 31.66 -0.40 14.24
C LEU A 178 31.84 -0.34 12.73
N LYS A 179 32.34 -1.42 12.14
CA LYS A 179 32.52 -1.60 10.71
C LYS A 179 31.69 -2.78 10.22
N ILE A 180 31.07 -2.59 9.07
CA ILE A 180 30.30 -3.63 8.37
C ILE A 180 31.25 -4.44 7.51
N TYR A 181 31.08 -5.75 7.55
CA TYR A 181 31.82 -6.72 6.73
C TYR A 181 30.85 -7.62 5.98
N ALA A 182 31.19 -7.95 4.75
CA ALA A 182 30.51 -8.98 3.98
C ALA A 182 31.58 -9.91 3.38
N TYR A 183 31.42 -11.20 3.57
CA TYR A 183 32.32 -12.21 3.03
C TYR A 183 31.53 -13.28 2.32
N GLY A 184 31.97 -13.65 1.12
CA GLY A 184 31.34 -14.66 0.31
C GLY A 184 32.29 -15.71 -0.18
N GLU A 185 31.75 -16.86 -0.50
CA GLU A 185 32.44 -17.97 -1.15
C GLU A 185 31.66 -18.45 -2.36
N VAL A 186 32.35 -19.01 -3.34
CA VAL A 186 31.73 -19.61 -4.52
C VAL A 186 31.01 -20.89 -4.11
N CYS A 187 29.81 -21.08 -4.62
CA CYS A 187 29.09 -22.33 -4.44
C CYS A 187 29.67 -23.42 -5.35
N GLU A 188 30.12 -24.54 -4.77
CA GLU A 188 30.67 -25.69 -5.51
C GLU A 188 29.58 -26.29 -6.40
N ASP A 189 29.94 -26.69 -7.61
CA ASP A 189 29.05 -27.30 -8.64
C ASP A 189 27.87 -26.41 -9.09
N GLY A 190 27.95 -25.10 -8.83
CA GLY A 190 26.85 -24.15 -9.15
C GLY A 190 25.67 -24.21 -8.17
N GLU A 191 25.75 -25.05 -7.14
CA GLU A 191 24.80 -25.12 -6.04
C GLU A 191 25.45 -24.65 -4.74
N CYS A 192 24.78 -23.72 -4.03
CA CYS A 192 25.24 -23.26 -2.72
C CYS A 192 24.87 -24.30 -1.65
N ASN A 193 25.84 -25.15 -1.29
CA ASN A 193 25.71 -26.15 -0.22
C ASN A 193 25.77 -25.48 1.16
N GLY A 194 24.71 -24.88 1.63
CA GLY A 194 24.69 -24.26 2.97
C GLY A 194 23.50 -23.38 3.24
N GLY A 195 22.93 -22.78 2.21
CA GLY A 195 21.66 -22.09 2.32
C GLY A 195 20.59 -22.85 1.54
N THR A 196 19.51 -23.26 2.16
CA THR A 196 18.29 -23.55 1.41
C THR A 196 18.03 -22.32 0.55
N GLU A 197 17.98 -22.48 -0.79
CA GLU A 197 17.54 -21.42 -1.71
C GLU A 197 16.35 -20.72 -1.07
N LYS A 198 16.46 -19.39 -0.90
CA LYS A 198 15.30 -18.67 -0.32
C LYS A 198 14.07 -19.05 -1.12
N PRO A 199 12.96 -19.42 -0.46
CA PRO A 199 11.77 -19.89 -1.16
C PRO A 199 11.31 -18.95 -2.28
N GLU A 200 11.44 -17.62 -2.10
CA GLU A 200 11.15 -16.62 -3.13
C GLU A 200 12.09 -16.72 -4.35
N THR A 201 13.36 -17.05 -4.15
CA THR A 201 14.35 -17.19 -5.24
C THR A 201 13.95 -18.32 -6.20
N LYS A 202 13.43 -19.42 -5.67
CA LYS A 202 12.91 -20.54 -6.47
C LYS A 202 11.76 -20.10 -7.38
N VAL A 203 10.89 -19.21 -6.92
CA VAL A 203 9.82 -18.64 -7.73
C VAL A 203 10.38 -17.64 -8.74
N ILE A 204 11.29 -16.75 -8.30
CA ILE A 204 11.90 -15.72 -9.15
C ILE A 204 12.77 -16.33 -10.24
N SER A 205 13.41 -17.48 -10.03
CA SER A 205 14.20 -18.18 -11.05
C SER A 205 13.36 -18.62 -12.26
N GLN A 206 12.05 -18.73 -12.10
CA GLN A 206 11.10 -19.05 -13.16
C GLN A 206 10.66 -17.81 -13.96
N LEU A 207 11.24 -16.62 -13.69
CA LEU A 207 10.90 -15.38 -14.36
C LEU A 207 11.05 -15.51 -15.87
N ASP A 208 9.96 -15.29 -16.57
CA ASP A 208 9.97 -15.22 -18.04
C ASP A 208 10.47 -13.84 -18.47
N LYS A 209 11.71 -13.80 -18.97
CA LYS A 209 12.34 -12.57 -19.47
C LYS A 209 11.94 -12.23 -20.91
N THR A 210 10.90 -12.86 -21.43
CA THR A 210 10.51 -12.72 -22.82
C THR A 210 9.74 -11.42 -23.09
N GLU A 211 9.67 -11.05 -24.38
CA GLU A 211 8.90 -9.93 -24.95
C GLU A 211 7.37 -9.99 -24.67
N LYS A 212 6.92 -10.99 -23.92
CA LYS A 212 5.50 -11.25 -23.65
C LYS A 212 4.99 -10.67 -22.33
N CYS A 213 5.90 -10.29 -21.43
CA CYS A 213 5.55 -9.49 -20.28
C CYS A 213 5.14 -8.08 -20.69
N PRO A 214 4.20 -7.43 -19.97
CA PRO A 214 3.89 -6.03 -20.18
C PRO A 214 5.13 -5.15 -20.05
N THR A 215 5.19 -4.07 -20.81
CA THR A 215 6.32 -3.12 -20.76
C THR A 215 6.29 -2.30 -19.48
N VAL A 216 7.40 -2.28 -18.77
CA VAL A 216 7.60 -1.40 -17.59
C VAL A 216 8.14 -0.05 -18.09
N ASN A 217 7.53 1.05 -17.66
CA ASN A 217 7.94 2.41 -17.98
C ASN A 217 9.01 2.90 -16.99
N GLU A 218 9.67 4.01 -17.31
CA GLU A 218 10.71 4.62 -16.47
C GLU A 218 10.19 5.04 -15.08
N ASP A 219 8.92 5.37 -14.95
CA ASP A 219 8.26 5.73 -13.68
C ASP A 219 7.80 4.49 -12.87
N GLY A 220 8.13 3.28 -13.32
CA GLY A 220 7.74 2.02 -12.68
C GLY A 220 6.30 1.58 -12.95
N SER A 221 5.52 2.37 -13.67
CA SER A 221 4.20 1.97 -14.16
C SER A 221 4.31 0.94 -15.30
N VAL A 222 3.23 0.20 -15.56
CA VAL A 222 3.24 -0.93 -16.49
C VAL A 222 2.17 -0.74 -17.57
N ASN A 223 2.57 -0.83 -18.82
CA ASN A 223 1.65 -0.83 -19.96
C ASN A 223 1.18 -2.26 -20.25
N VAL A 224 -0.06 -2.56 -19.89
CA VAL A 224 -0.68 -3.87 -20.12
C VAL A 224 -1.39 -3.99 -21.45
N THR A 225 -1.43 -2.93 -22.27
CA THR A 225 -2.14 -2.90 -23.55
C THR A 225 -1.53 -3.88 -24.55
N GLY A 226 -2.34 -4.83 -25.03
CA GLY A 226 -1.91 -5.84 -25.99
C GLY A 226 -0.96 -6.90 -25.44
N ALA A 227 -0.62 -6.88 -24.15
CA ALA A 227 0.22 -7.90 -23.55
C ALA A 227 -0.52 -9.24 -23.45
N GLU A 228 0.20 -10.34 -23.72
CA GLU A 228 -0.32 -11.70 -23.61
C GLU A 228 -0.86 -12.00 -22.20
N ALA A 229 -1.99 -12.65 -22.11
CA ALA A 229 -2.68 -12.92 -20.84
C ALA A 229 -3.29 -14.33 -20.74
N THR A 230 -3.05 -15.19 -21.73
CA THR A 230 -3.63 -16.54 -21.79
C THR A 230 -2.63 -17.65 -21.51
N ASN A 231 -1.33 -17.38 -21.64
CA ASN A 231 -0.25 -18.27 -21.24
C ASN A 231 0.30 -17.90 -19.85
N SER A 232 1.11 -18.77 -19.28
CA SER A 232 1.70 -18.58 -17.93
C SER A 232 3.01 -17.80 -18.04
N TYR A 233 3.11 -16.69 -17.29
CA TYR A 233 4.32 -15.87 -17.19
C TYR A 233 4.56 -15.44 -15.74
N ILE A 234 5.82 -15.22 -15.40
CA ILE A 234 6.24 -14.45 -14.23
C ILE A 234 6.93 -13.18 -14.75
N CYS A 235 6.35 -12.02 -14.44
CA CYS A 235 6.82 -10.72 -14.86
C CYS A 235 7.24 -9.87 -13.67
N ASN A 236 7.89 -8.74 -13.90
CA ASN A 236 8.26 -7.82 -12.83
C ASN A 236 7.69 -6.42 -13.02
N ALA A 237 7.59 -5.69 -11.91
CA ALA A 237 7.27 -4.28 -11.84
C ALA A 237 7.77 -3.71 -10.51
N SER A 238 7.94 -2.42 -10.40
CA SER A 238 8.28 -1.78 -9.13
C SER A 238 7.05 -1.66 -8.24
N ASP A 239 7.20 -1.97 -6.94
CA ASP A 239 6.26 -1.59 -5.89
C ASP A 239 6.92 -0.62 -4.91
N THR A 240 6.24 -0.26 -3.83
CA THR A 240 6.77 0.69 -2.82
C THR A 240 8.05 0.19 -2.13
N TYR A 241 8.28 -1.12 -2.09
CA TYR A 241 9.40 -1.75 -1.38
C TYR A 241 10.53 -2.20 -2.31
N GLY A 242 10.36 -2.10 -3.63
CA GLY A 242 11.39 -2.48 -4.61
C GLY A 242 10.83 -3.20 -5.83
N THR A 243 11.62 -4.13 -6.39
CA THR A 243 11.17 -4.94 -7.53
C THR A 243 10.26 -6.06 -7.05
N SER A 244 9.04 -6.07 -7.55
CA SER A 244 8.03 -7.09 -7.31
C SER A 244 7.92 -8.01 -8.52
N TYR A 245 7.71 -9.32 -8.30
CA TYR A 245 7.56 -10.33 -9.34
C TYR A 245 6.15 -10.91 -9.28
N TYR A 246 5.37 -10.75 -10.34
CA TYR A 246 3.95 -11.12 -10.37
C TYR A 246 3.64 -12.21 -11.40
N TYR A 247 2.67 -13.04 -11.06
CA TYR A 247 2.15 -14.06 -11.96
C TYR A 247 1.12 -13.48 -12.92
N ARG A 248 1.17 -13.92 -14.20
CA ARG A 248 0.27 -13.47 -15.27
C ARG A 248 -0.25 -14.63 -16.10
N GLY A 249 -1.53 -14.61 -16.44
CA GLY A 249 -2.18 -15.54 -17.36
C GLY A 249 -2.59 -16.87 -16.74
N ASN A 250 -2.48 -17.95 -17.49
CA ASN A 250 -2.95 -19.30 -17.11
C ASN A 250 -1.92 -20.06 -16.25
N VAL A 251 -1.61 -19.51 -15.09
CA VAL A 251 -0.60 -20.04 -14.18
C VAL A 251 -1.14 -21.25 -13.42
N THR A 252 -0.36 -22.34 -13.36
CA THR A 252 -0.74 -23.61 -12.71
C THR A 252 0.16 -24.03 -11.55
N ASN A 253 1.19 -23.22 -11.22
CA ASN A 253 2.20 -23.52 -10.21
C ASN A 253 2.37 -22.40 -9.15
N ASN A 254 1.27 -21.72 -8.82
CA ASN A 254 1.25 -20.65 -7.80
C ASN A 254 0.27 -20.93 -6.65
N TYR A 255 -0.02 -22.20 -6.38
CA TYR A 255 -0.88 -22.60 -5.25
C TYR A 255 -0.09 -22.60 -3.95
N VAL A 256 -0.74 -22.13 -2.88
CA VAL A 256 -0.24 -22.16 -1.51
C VAL A 256 -1.31 -22.81 -0.61
N LEU A 257 -0.89 -23.70 0.27
CA LEU A 257 -1.73 -24.25 1.35
C LEU A 257 -1.29 -23.57 2.66
N PHE A 258 -2.12 -22.67 3.18
CA PHE A 258 -1.86 -21.92 4.39
C PHE A 258 -3.12 -21.82 5.26
N ALA A 259 -2.98 -22.07 6.56
CA ALA A 259 -4.09 -22.06 7.52
C ALA A 259 -5.29 -22.94 7.07
N ASN A 260 -5.01 -24.14 6.54
CA ASN A 260 -5.98 -25.10 6.00
C ASN A 260 -6.88 -24.53 4.88
N LYS A 261 -6.36 -23.58 4.11
CA LYS A 261 -7.05 -22.96 2.98
C LYS A 261 -6.09 -22.86 1.81
N TYR A 262 -6.65 -22.97 0.60
CA TYR A 262 -5.92 -22.75 -0.63
C TYR A 262 -5.89 -21.27 -0.98
N TRP A 263 -4.72 -20.84 -1.43
CA TRP A 263 -4.42 -19.48 -1.86
C TRP A 263 -3.69 -19.54 -3.19
N ARG A 264 -3.71 -18.44 -3.93
CA ARG A 264 -2.88 -18.29 -5.13
C ARG A 264 -1.90 -17.15 -4.90
N ILE A 265 -0.62 -17.39 -5.21
CA ILE A 265 0.38 -16.32 -5.21
C ILE A 265 0.00 -15.33 -6.31
N VAL A 266 -0.10 -14.06 -5.94
CA VAL A 266 -0.29 -12.95 -6.87
C VAL A 266 1.06 -12.41 -7.29
N ARG A 267 1.93 -12.17 -6.30
CA ARG A 267 3.29 -11.68 -6.52
C ARG A 267 4.20 -11.94 -5.31
N ILE A 268 5.49 -11.91 -5.56
CA ILE A 268 6.50 -11.70 -4.54
C ILE A 268 6.72 -10.20 -4.48
N ASN A 269 6.49 -9.60 -3.33
CA ASN A 269 6.64 -8.16 -3.10
C ASN A 269 8.12 -7.74 -3.14
N GLY A 270 8.40 -6.46 -3.32
CA GLY A 270 9.76 -5.93 -3.34
C GLY A 270 10.57 -6.14 -2.05
N ASP A 271 9.90 -6.41 -0.93
CA ASP A 271 10.50 -6.79 0.36
C ASP A 271 10.70 -8.32 0.53
N GLY A 272 10.41 -9.13 -0.50
CA GLY A 272 10.50 -10.59 -0.48
C GLY A 272 9.30 -11.30 0.14
N THR A 273 8.31 -10.59 0.67
CA THR A 273 7.09 -11.20 1.19
C THR A 273 6.18 -11.70 0.07
N VAL A 274 5.33 -12.69 0.36
CA VAL A 274 4.50 -13.38 -0.62
C VAL A 274 3.07 -12.88 -0.52
N ARG A 275 2.59 -12.17 -1.54
CA ARG A 275 1.21 -11.71 -1.62
C ARG A 275 0.31 -12.79 -2.19
N VAL A 276 -0.69 -13.19 -1.41
CA VAL A 276 -1.59 -14.28 -1.76
C VAL A 276 -3.06 -13.85 -1.70
N ILE A 277 -3.88 -14.42 -2.59
CA ILE A 277 -5.34 -14.26 -2.59
C ILE A 277 -6.02 -15.58 -2.29
N TYR A 278 -7.07 -15.55 -1.47
CA TYR A 278 -7.88 -16.71 -1.12
C TYR A 278 -8.47 -17.38 -2.36
N ASP A 279 -8.39 -18.72 -2.41
CA ASP A 279 -8.86 -19.53 -3.54
C ASP A 279 -9.70 -20.74 -3.13
N GLY A 280 -10.07 -20.88 -1.86
CA GLY A 280 -11.00 -21.93 -1.42
C GLY A 280 -10.54 -22.75 -0.22
N THR A 281 -11.40 -23.67 0.20
CA THR A 281 -11.09 -24.74 1.18
C THR A 281 -10.60 -26.01 0.48
N SER A 282 -10.77 -26.09 -0.83
CA SER A 282 -10.23 -27.10 -1.73
C SER A 282 -9.44 -26.47 -2.86
N ALA A 283 -8.60 -27.26 -3.55
CA ALA A 283 -7.85 -26.78 -4.70
C ALA A 283 -8.78 -26.71 -5.94
N HIS A 284 -8.69 -25.63 -6.70
CA HIS A 284 -9.48 -25.38 -7.90
C HIS A 284 -8.60 -25.20 -9.13
N THR A 285 -8.98 -25.79 -10.24
CA THR A 285 -8.30 -25.57 -11.52
C THR A 285 -8.60 -24.18 -12.07
N ASN A 286 -7.72 -23.66 -12.94
CA ASN A 286 -8.01 -22.43 -13.65
C ASN A 286 -9.24 -22.62 -14.56
N GLY A 287 -10.08 -21.59 -14.64
CA GLY A 287 -11.34 -21.66 -15.37
C GLY A 287 -12.51 -22.34 -14.63
N GLU A 288 -12.26 -22.96 -13.48
CA GLU A 288 -13.32 -23.57 -12.66
C GLU A 288 -14.12 -22.48 -11.94
N ALA A 289 -15.44 -22.49 -12.16
CA ALA A 289 -16.36 -21.61 -11.45
C ALA A 289 -16.82 -22.27 -10.14
N SER A 290 -16.49 -21.66 -9.00
CA SER A 290 -16.85 -22.17 -7.70
C SER A 290 -17.10 -21.04 -6.69
N GLU A 291 -18.17 -21.19 -5.91
CA GLU A 291 -18.48 -20.31 -4.78
C GLU A 291 -17.48 -20.46 -3.63
N ASP A 292 -16.81 -21.60 -3.50
CA ASP A 292 -15.78 -21.86 -2.50
C ASP A 292 -14.57 -20.92 -2.64
N ARG A 293 -14.33 -20.37 -3.83
CA ARG A 293 -13.22 -19.47 -4.13
C ARG A 293 -13.40 -18.06 -3.57
N GLN A 294 -14.39 -17.85 -2.70
CA GLN A 294 -14.66 -16.61 -1.96
C GLN A 294 -15.17 -16.94 -0.56
N ILE A 295 -14.90 -16.07 0.42
CA ILE A 295 -15.32 -16.30 1.81
C ILE A 295 -16.78 -15.92 2.08
N GLY A 296 -17.45 -15.34 1.11
CA GLY A 296 -18.84 -14.89 1.15
C GLY A 296 -19.10 -13.76 0.18
N LYS A 297 -20.28 -13.15 0.31
CA LYS A 297 -20.74 -12.04 -0.52
C LYS A 297 -21.21 -10.89 0.36
N SER A 298 -20.90 -9.66 -0.04
CA SER A 298 -21.37 -8.45 0.62
C SER A 298 -21.33 -7.26 -0.35
N SER A 299 -21.97 -6.16 0.03
CA SER A 299 -21.66 -4.87 -0.57
C SER A 299 -20.23 -4.45 -0.24
N TYR A 300 -19.63 -3.64 -1.08
CA TYR A 300 -18.35 -2.99 -0.77
C TYR A 300 -18.54 -1.97 0.36
N ASN A 301 -19.52 -1.07 0.21
CA ASN A 301 -19.97 -0.19 1.25
C ASN A 301 -21.50 -0.07 1.15
N ASN A 302 -22.19 -0.53 2.19
CA ASN A 302 -23.64 -0.68 2.15
C ASN A 302 -24.36 0.66 2.05
N TYR A 303 -23.99 1.56 2.95
CA TYR A 303 -24.34 2.96 2.93
C TYR A 303 -23.45 3.71 3.91
N TRP A 304 -23.49 5.02 3.83
CA TRP A 304 -22.78 5.88 4.73
C TRP A 304 -23.76 6.87 5.39
N LYS A 305 -23.72 6.96 6.71
CA LYS A 305 -24.45 7.93 7.49
C LYS A 305 -23.69 8.34 8.75
N LYS A 306 -24.12 9.42 9.37
CA LYS A 306 -23.44 10.08 10.49
C LYS A 306 -23.09 9.17 11.68
N ASP A 307 -23.90 8.18 11.96
CA ASP A 307 -23.76 7.28 13.10
C ASP A 307 -23.22 5.88 12.72
N ASN A 308 -22.78 5.68 11.49
CA ASN A 308 -22.27 4.41 10.97
C ASN A 308 -23.23 3.21 11.13
N VAL A 309 -24.51 3.44 11.31
CA VAL A 309 -25.48 2.36 11.39
C VAL A 309 -25.88 1.90 10.00
N GLN A 310 -25.62 0.64 9.68
CA GLN A 310 -26.04 0.05 8.41
C GLN A 310 -27.56 -0.10 8.33
N ASP A 311 -28.13 0.36 7.24
CA ASP A 311 -29.54 0.19 6.90
C ASP A 311 -29.67 -0.13 5.40
N SER A 312 -29.76 -1.41 5.09
CA SER A 312 -29.82 -1.91 3.72
C SER A 312 -30.99 -1.34 2.90
N ALA A 313 -32.09 -0.95 3.56
CA ALA A 313 -33.24 -0.33 2.88
C ALA A 313 -32.97 1.10 2.41
N LYS A 314 -31.93 1.74 2.96
CA LYS A 314 -31.58 3.14 2.68
C LYS A 314 -30.19 3.31 2.04
N SER A 315 -29.53 2.22 1.69
CA SER A 315 -28.13 2.22 1.22
C SER A 315 -27.86 3.15 0.05
N SER A 316 -28.80 3.28 -0.88
CA SER A 316 -28.66 4.17 -2.04
C SER A 316 -28.91 5.66 -1.74
N LEU A 317 -29.47 5.98 -0.58
CA LEU A 317 -29.86 7.35 -0.24
C LEU A 317 -28.73 8.15 0.42
N TYR A 318 -27.74 7.45 0.98
CA TYR A 318 -26.68 8.05 1.78
C TYR A 318 -25.30 8.03 1.11
N LEU A 319 -25.20 7.50 -0.12
CA LEU A 319 -23.94 7.44 -0.84
C LEU A 319 -23.49 8.84 -1.27
N ASP A 320 -22.22 9.11 -1.08
CA ASP A 320 -21.48 10.23 -1.64
C ASP A 320 -20.07 9.78 -2.06
N ASN A 321 -19.19 10.72 -2.44
CA ASN A 321 -17.83 10.39 -2.83
C ASN A 321 -17.01 9.64 -1.76
N ALA A 322 -17.35 9.77 -0.48
CA ALA A 322 -16.68 9.03 0.58
C ALA A 322 -16.94 7.52 0.52
N SER A 323 -18.09 7.13 -0.05
CA SER A 323 -18.56 5.73 -0.07
C SER A 323 -17.69 4.79 -0.90
N ILE A 324 -16.79 5.31 -1.75
CA ILE A 324 -15.84 4.51 -2.54
C ILE A 324 -14.60 4.08 -1.73
N GLY A 325 -14.40 4.62 -0.54
CA GLY A 325 -13.21 4.36 0.29
C GLY A 325 -13.26 3.00 0.97
N TYR A 326 -12.11 2.34 1.07
CA TYR A 326 -11.92 1.18 1.94
C TYR A 326 -12.05 1.57 3.42
N MET A 327 -11.58 2.76 3.76
CA MET A 327 -12.06 3.59 4.86
C MET A 327 -12.49 4.94 4.31
N TYR A 328 -13.35 5.64 5.02
CA TYR A 328 -13.90 6.92 4.58
C TYR A 328 -14.01 7.92 5.72
N GLY A 329 -14.18 9.20 5.37
CA GLY A 329 -14.26 10.29 6.32
C GLY A 329 -15.57 10.37 7.08
N ASN A 330 -15.58 11.21 8.10
CA ASN A 330 -16.79 11.51 8.85
C ASN A 330 -17.75 12.37 8.05
N GLN A 331 -19.01 12.00 8.10
CA GLN A 331 -20.09 12.81 7.60
C GLN A 331 -20.36 13.97 8.56
N ASN A 332 -20.17 15.19 8.09
CA ASN A 332 -20.34 16.42 8.89
C ASN A 332 -21.59 17.20 8.49
N GLY A 333 -22.71 16.51 8.26
CA GLY A 333 -23.99 17.14 8.04
C GLY A 333 -24.30 17.48 6.58
N VAL A 334 -25.09 18.49 6.36
CA VAL A 334 -25.60 18.88 5.04
C VAL A 334 -24.52 19.60 4.24
N VAL A 335 -24.24 19.11 3.06
CA VAL A 335 -23.28 19.72 2.13
C VAL A 335 -24.01 20.56 1.11
N THR A 336 -23.59 21.79 1.00
CA THR A 336 -23.79 22.55 -0.22
C THR A 336 -22.62 22.24 -1.17
N SER A 337 -22.80 21.29 -2.09
CA SER A 337 -21.90 21.28 -3.23
C SER A 337 -22.20 22.53 -4.04
N GLU A 338 -21.23 23.43 -4.11
CA GLU A 338 -21.32 24.65 -4.93
C GLU A 338 -21.14 24.34 -6.43
N VAL A 339 -21.75 23.25 -6.91
CA VAL A 339 -21.77 22.98 -8.34
C VAL A 339 -22.74 23.99 -8.95
N GLU A 340 -22.19 25.03 -9.53
CA GLU A 340 -22.96 25.85 -10.46
C GLU A 340 -23.45 24.95 -11.58
N ASN A 341 -24.73 24.70 -11.58
CA ASN A 341 -25.31 23.93 -12.66
C ASN A 341 -25.44 24.87 -13.87
N SER A 342 -24.86 24.49 -15.00
CA SER A 342 -25.02 25.20 -16.27
C SER A 342 -26.45 25.17 -16.81
N LYS A 343 -27.39 24.51 -16.11
CA LYS A 343 -28.81 24.45 -16.43
C LYS A 343 -29.58 25.40 -15.55
N ASN A 344 -30.35 26.27 -16.17
CA ASN A 344 -31.30 27.15 -15.46
C ASN A 344 -32.58 26.40 -15.17
N LEU A 345 -33.21 26.74 -14.04
CA LEU A 345 -34.57 26.37 -13.71
C LEU A 345 -35.48 27.49 -14.22
N THR A 346 -36.52 27.15 -15.00
CA THR A 346 -37.45 28.13 -15.54
C THR A 346 -38.69 28.22 -14.67
N PHE A 347 -39.05 29.44 -14.28
CA PHE A 347 -40.28 29.78 -13.59
C PHE A 347 -41.15 30.59 -14.52
N GLU A 348 -42.27 30.00 -14.91
CA GLU A 348 -43.27 30.65 -15.75
C GLU A 348 -43.94 31.84 -15.02
N ASN A 349 -44.09 32.99 -15.68
CA ASN A 349 -44.55 34.24 -15.04
C ASN A 349 -45.89 34.10 -14.34
N SER A 350 -46.83 33.35 -14.90
CA SER A 350 -48.20 33.18 -14.36
C SER A 350 -48.36 31.98 -13.43
N THR A 351 -47.30 31.23 -13.18
CA THR A 351 -47.34 30.03 -12.34
C THR A 351 -46.84 30.32 -10.94
N THR A 352 -47.52 29.77 -9.93
CA THR A 352 -47.16 29.90 -8.53
C THR A 352 -46.16 28.80 -8.16
N TYR A 353 -45.01 29.21 -7.61
CA TYR A 353 -43.96 28.32 -7.10
C TYR A 353 -43.82 28.50 -5.60
N TYR A 354 -43.16 27.54 -4.96
CA TYR A 354 -42.86 27.59 -3.54
C TYR A 354 -41.36 27.73 -3.32
N ILE A 355 -40.98 28.72 -2.51
CA ILE A 355 -39.63 29.01 -2.09
C ILE A 355 -39.58 29.22 -0.58
N SER A 356 -38.41 29.06 0.05
CA SER A 356 -38.27 29.31 1.49
C SER A 356 -36.87 29.85 1.81
N LYS A 357 -36.75 30.60 2.92
CA LYS A 357 -35.46 31.01 3.49
C LYS A 357 -34.67 29.86 4.10
N GLU A 358 -35.41 28.85 4.57
CA GLU A 358 -34.83 27.71 5.30
C GLU A 358 -35.40 26.40 4.78
N TYR A 359 -34.71 25.33 5.06
CA TYR A 359 -35.18 23.97 4.83
C TYR A 359 -35.08 23.14 6.12
N THR A 360 -35.79 22.05 6.17
CA THR A 360 -35.61 20.97 7.13
C THR A 360 -34.99 19.77 6.42
N PHE A 361 -34.17 19.02 7.13
CA PHE A 361 -33.62 17.77 6.67
C PHE A 361 -34.01 16.65 7.63
N ASP A 362 -34.69 15.64 7.09
CA ASP A 362 -35.04 14.42 7.83
C ASP A 362 -33.98 13.34 7.60
N GLU A 363 -33.15 13.10 8.61
CA GLU A 363 -32.09 12.09 8.57
C GLU A 363 -32.67 10.66 8.40
N SER A 364 -33.91 10.42 8.84
CA SER A 364 -34.52 9.08 8.74
C SER A 364 -34.92 8.71 7.32
N THR A 365 -35.22 9.68 6.49
CA THR A 365 -35.65 9.50 5.09
C THR A 365 -34.66 10.05 4.08
N ASN A 366 -33.58 10.72 4.54
CA ASN A 366 -32.64 11.48 3.73
C ASN A 366 -33.30 12.47 2.78
N LYS A 367 -34.29 13.22 3.30
CA LYS A 367 -35.06 14.17 2.50
C LYS A 367 -35.03 15.57 3.06
N PHE A 368 -34.92 16.51 2.14
CA PHE A 368 -35.11 17.92 2.40
C PHE A 368 -36.58 18.30 2.21
N SER A 369 -37.06 19.22 3.00
CA SER A 369 -38.37 19.88 2.84
C SER A 369 -38.21 21.39 3.04
N LEU A 370 -39.00 22.19 2.36
CA LEU A 370 -39.04 23.63 2.60
C LEU A 370 -39.64 23.91 3.98
N LYS A 371 -38.95 24.75 4.78
CA LYS A 371 -39.46 25.21 6.06
C LYS A 371 -40.22 26.53 5.84
N ASP A 372 -41.45 26.61 6.30
CA ASP A 372 -42.30 27.80 6.15
C ASP A 372 -42.31 28.37 4.71
N PRO A 373 -42.73 27.58 3.70
CA PRO A 373 -42.63 28.00 2.32
C PRO A 373 -43.62 29.13 2.00
N ILE A 374 -43.16 30.11 1.23
CA ILE A 374 -43.99 31.17 0.66
C ILE A 374 -44.38 30.83 -0.77
N ALA A 375 -45.62 31.09 -1.12
CA ALA A 375 -46.14 31.00 -2.48
C ALA A 375 -45.79 32.28 -3.24
N ILE A 376 -45.17 32.15 -4.41
CA ILE A 376 -44.74 33.29 -5.24
C ILE A 376 -45.03 33.01 -6.71
N GLN A 377 -45.54 33.99 -7.42
CA GLN A 377 -45.65 33.89 -8.88
C GLN A 377 -44.29 34.08 -9.54
N GLY A 378 -44.03 33.39 -10.65
CA GLY A 378 -42.76 33.44 -11.34
C GLY A 378 -42.33 34.87 -11.66
N ASN A 379 -43.25 35.74 -12.16
CA ASN A 379 -42.95 37.17 -12.45
C ASN A 379 -42.63 38.02 -11.21
N SER A 380 -42.91 37.54 -10.01
CA SER A 380 -42.63 38.21 -8.74
C SER A 380 -41.28 37.79 -8.13
N ILE A 381 -40.59 36.83 -8.74
CA ILE A 381 -39.26 36.40 -8.30
C ILE A 381 -38.22 37.40 -8.79
N THR A 382 -37.58 38.08 -7.85
CA THR A 382 -36.55 39.09 -8.07
C THR A 382 -35.28 38.78 -7.29
N GLU A 383 -34.21 39.53 -7.48
CA GLU A 383 -32.89 39.31 -6.86
C GLU A 383 -32.91 39.23 -5.32
N GLN A 384 -33.96 39.81 -4.66
CA GLN A 384 -34.12 39.68 -3.20
C GLN A 384 -34.30 38.22 -2.72
N TYR A 385 -34.61 37.29 -3.63
CA TYR A 385 -34.80 35.87 -3.33
C TYR A 385 -33.51 35.04 -3.61
N ILE A 386 -32.41 35.67 -4.00
CA ILE A 386 -31.10 35.00 -4.05
C ILE A 386 -30.77 34.51 -2.63
N GLY A 387 -30.40 33.24 -2.52
CA GLY A 387 -30.16 32.56 -1.24
C GLY A 387 -31.34 31.77 -0.70
N TYR A 388 -32.55 31.93 -1.27
CA TYR A 388 -33.71 31.10 -0.92
C TYR A 388 -33.59 29.71 -1.52
N TYR A 389 -34.33 28.78 -0.95
CA TYR A 389 -34.36 27.38 -1.36
C TYR A 389 -35.67 27.07 -2.11
N THR A 390 -35.60 26.15 -3.08
CA THR A 390 -36.73 25.69 -3.87
C THR A 390 -36.49 24.28 -4.41
N PHE A 391 -37.60 23.57 -4.67
CA PHE A 391 -37.58 22.38 -5.52
C PHE A 391 -37.91 22.70 -6.99
N GLY A 392 -38.33 23.94 -7.27
CA GLY A 392 -38.89 24.29 -8.56
C GLY A 392 -40.33 23.77 -8.73
N ALA A 393 -41.01 23.46 -7.64
CA ALA A 393 -42.32 22.83 -7.64
C ALA A 393 -43.44 23.82 -7.39
N THR A 394 -44.63 23.49 -7.90
CA THR A 394 -45.89 24.23 -7.72
C THR A 394 -46.68 23.73 -6.49
N SER A 395 -46.07 22.92 -5.64
CA SER A 395 -46.65 22.42 -4.38
C SER A 395 -45.75 22.71 -3.20
N ALA A 396 -46.33 23.12 -2.07
CA ALA A 396 -45.63 23.38 -0.82
C ALA A 396 -45.12 22.10 -0.13
N SER A 397 -45.73 20.95 -0.38
CA SER A 397 -45.52 19.70 0.36
C SER A 397 -44.47 18.77 -0.27
N GLY A 398 -43.64 19.28 -1.14
CA GLY A 398 -42.56 18.49 -1.77
C GLY A 398 -41.43 18.14 -0.81
N SER A 399 -40.90 16.94 -0.96
CA SER A 399 -39.64 16.55 -0.34
C SER A 399 -38.75 15.82 -1.34
N SER A 400 -37.43 16.00 -1.23
CA SER A 400 -36.45 15.42 -2.17
C SER A 400 -35.13 15.14 -1.48
N SER A 401 -34.30 14.25 -2.05
CA SER A 401 -32.92 13.99 -1.60
C SER A 401 -31.96 15.17 -1.85
N SER A 402 -32.42 16.19 -2.55
CA SER A 402 -31.69 17.45 -2.76
C SER A 402 -32.63 18.62 -2.84
N ILE A 403 -32.13 19.81 -2.49
CA ILE A 403 -32.83 21.05 -2.63
C ILE A 403 -31.95 22.08 -3.35
N LYS A 404 -32.55 23.01 -4.09
CA LYS A 404 -31.84 24.02 -4.86
C LYS A 404 -31.80 25.32 -4.09
N LYS A 405 -30.59 25.92 -3.93
CA LYS A 405 -30.44 27.29 -3.43
C LYS A 405 -30.32 28.24 -4.60
N ILE A 406 -31.17 29.23 -4.68
CA ILE A 406 -31.17 30.24 -5.75
C ILE A 406 -29.88 31.04 -5.71
N SER A 407 -29.09 31.04 -6.81
CA SER A 407 -27.80 31.74 -6.92
C SER A 407 -27.82 32.94 -7.86
N SER A 408 -28.73 32.95 -8.85
CA SER A 408 -28.95 34.08 -9.77
C SER A 408 -30.38 34.07 -10.29
N ILE A 409 -30.83 35.21 -10.74
CA ILE A 409 -32.16 35.40 -11.30
C ILE A 409 -32.04 36.25 -12.55
N THR A 410 -32.65 35.80 -13.65
CA THR A 410 -32.73 36.53 -14.91
C THR A 410 -34.18 36.54 -15.40
N ALA A 411 -34.77 37.71 -15.47
CA ALA A 411 -36.14 37.90 -15.99
C ALA A 411 -36.11 37.94 -17.52
N ASN A 412 -37.07 37.21 -18.13
CA ASN A 412 -37.35 37.20 -19.55
C ASN A 412 -38.81 37.59 -19.77
N THR A 413 -39.26 37.75 -21.02
CA THR A 413 -40.60 38.21 -21.36
C THR A 413 -41.71 37.31 -20.76
N ASP A 414 -41.52 35.98 -20.81
CA ASP A 414 -42.54 35.01 -20.44
C ASP A 414 -42.19 34.18 -19.21
N ASN A 415 -40.96 34.30 -18.71
CA ASN A 415 -40.46 33.49 -17.60
C ASN A 415 -39.32 34.18 -16.84
N VAL A 416 -38.97 33.58 -15.71
CA VAL A 416 -37.79 33.91 -14.93
C VAL A 416 -36.86 32.70 -14.92
N SER A 417 -35.61 32.89 -15.36
CA SER A 417 -34.57 31.88 -15.27
C SER A 417 -33.84 31.98 -13.94
N ILE A 418 -33.76 30.88 -13.23
CA ILE A 418 -33.12 30.76 -11.93
C ILE A 418 -31.82 29.97 -12.10
N GLY A 419 -30.70 30.58 -11.83
CA GLY A 419 -29.45 29.87 -11.55
C GLY A 419 -29.50 29.32 -10.12
N TRP A 420 -28.92 28.15 -9.88
CA TRP A 420 -29.04 27.50 -8.57
C TRP A 420 -27.82 26.67 -8.21
N LYS A 421 -27.61 26.54 -6.90
CA LYS A 421 -26.67 25.59 -6.30
C LYS A 421 -27.43 24.45 -5.67
N ILE A 422 -26.89 23.23 -5.76
CA ILE A 422 -27.52 22.06 -5.15
C ILE A 422 -27.13 21.95 -3.68
N VAL A 423 -28.11 21.64 -2.82
CA VAL A 423 -27.88 21.25 -1.42
C VAL A 423 -28.22 19.79 -1.26
N MET A 424 -27.29 19.01 -0.82
CA MET A 424 -27.41 17.57 -0.62
C MET A 424 -26.70 17.16 0.67
N TYR A 425 -27.06 15.99 1.20
CA TYR A 425 -26.40 15.43 2.38
C TYR A 425 -25.13 14.67 1.98
N GLY A 426 -23.99 14.97 2.64
CA GLY A 426 -22.72 14.33 2.34
C GLY A 426 -21.50 15.03 2.96
N THR A 427 -20.30 14.69 2.50
CA THR A 427 -19.04 15.35 2.88
C THR A 427 -18.89 16.70 2.19
N THR A 428 -18.18 17.64 2.83
CA THR A 428 -18.00 19.00 2.30
C THR A 428 -16.71 19.18 1.51
N THR A 429 -15.64 18.47 1.87
CA THR A 429 -14.33 18.59 1.23
C THR A 429 -13.77 17.23 0.84
N LYS A 430 -12.77 17.24 -0.06
CA LYS A 430 -12.02 16.05 -0.43
C LYS A 430 -11.34 15.42 0.79
N GLU A 431 -10.73 16.23 1.63
CA GLU A 431 -10.05 15.81 2.85
C GLU A 431 -11.03 15.09 3.80
N GLN A 432 -12.23 15.63 3.99
CA GLN A 432 -13.27 14.97 4.77
C GLN A 432 -13.70 13.63 4.17
N ALA A 433 -13.90 13.57 2.85
CA ALA A 433 -14.28 12.35 2.16
C ALA A 433 -13.22 11.26 2.27
N GLN A 434 -11.95 11.65 2.22
CA GLN A 434 -10.80 10.74 2.18
C GLN A 434 -10.11 10.55 3.54
N THR A 435 -10.59 11.16 4.63
CA THR A 435 -10.12 10.87 5.98
C THR A 435 -10.51 9.44 6.37
N ASN A 436 -9.54 8.64 6.86
CA ASN A 436 -9.74 7.23 7.19
C ASN A 436 -10.24 7.05 8.64
N THR A 437 -11.48 7.45 8.93
CA THR A 437 -12.08 7.40 10.28
C THR A 437 -13.17 6.35 10.44
N ASN A 438 -13.80 5.93 9.35
CA ASN A 438 -14.88 4.94 9.36
C ASN A 438 -14.54 3.77 8.45
N ASP A 439 -14.84 2.57 8.90
CA ASP A 439 -14.65 1.36 8.13
C ASP A 439 -15.77 1.19 7.10
N SER A 440 -15.41 0.80 5.88
CA SER A 440 -16.39 0.30 4.91
C SER A 440 -16.95 -1.05 5.34
N THR A 441 -18.11 -1.42 4.78
CA THR A 441 -18.73 -2.74 5.05
C THR A 441 -17.78 -3.88 4.75
N ILE A 442 -17.03 -3.80 3.62
CA ILE A 442 -16.12 -4.88 3.21
C ILE A 442 -14.90 -4.97 4.12
N LYS A 443 -14.36 -3.83 4.62
CA LYS A 443 -13.26 -3.85 5.59
C LYS A 443 -13.68 -4.56 6.87
N GLY A 444 -14.84 -4.19 7.43
CA GLY A 444 -15.40 -4.85 8.62
C GLY A 444 -15.62 -6.35 8.41
N TYR A 445 -16.08 -6.75 7.21
CA TYR A 445 -16.25 -8.17 6.87
C TYR A 445 -14.91 -8.93 6.87
N LEU A 446 -13.89 -8.38 6.25
CA LEU A 446 -12.54 -8.97 6.19
C LEU A 446 -11.90 -9.08 7.56
N GLU A 447 -12.01 -8.05 8.39
CA GLU A 447 -11.46 -8.05 9.75
C GLU A 447 -12.16 -9.08 10.66
N ASN A 448 -13.49 -9.20 10.56
CA ASN A 448 -14.23 -10.23 11.28
C ASN A 448 -13.83 -11.63 10.84
N TRP A 449 -13.64 -11.85 9.53
CA TRP A 449 -13.17 -13.13 9.02
C TRP A 449 -11.75 -13.45 9.51
N TYR A 450 -10.83 -12.49 9.52
CA TYR A 450 -9.48 -12.65 10.06
C TYR A 450 -9.53 -13.04 11.53
N GLU A 451 -10.35 -12.36 12.31
CA GLU A 451 -10.51 -12.60 13.73
C GLU A 451 -10.98 -14.03 14.04
N GLN A 452 -11.86 -14.57 13.21
CA GLN A 452 -12.41 -15.92 13.37
C GLN A 452 -11.50 -17.04 12.84
N ASN A 453 -10.63 -16.76 11.85
CA ASN A 453 -9.89 -17.80 11.13
C ASN A 453 -8.38 -17.77 11.34
N LEU A 454 -7.80 -16.63 11.69
CA LEU A 454 -6.35 -16.43 11.70
C LEU A 454 -5.81 -15.91 13.04
N LYS A 455 -6.54 -15.00 13.70
CA LYS A 455 -6.11 -14.39 14.96
C LYS A 455 -5.89 -15.42 16.04
N GLY A 456 -4.72 -15.36 16.72
CA GLY A 456 -4.35 -16.27 17.80
C GLY A 456 -4.00 -17.69 17.34
N THR A 457 -4.04 -18.00 16.05
CA THR A 457 -3.58 -19.29 15.52
C THR A 457 -2.07 -19.32 15.37
N VAL A 458 -1.50 -20.52 15.30
CA VAL A 458 -0.05 -20.73 15.03
C VAL A 458 0.39 -20.15 13.68
N ASN A 459 -0.54 -19.91 12.78
CA ASN A 459 -0.29 -19.38 11.45
C ASN A 459 -0.16 -17.84 11.44
N GLU A 460 -0.72 -17.13 12.42
CA GLU A 460 -0.75 -15.65 12.43
C GLU A 460 0.66 -15.04 12.36
N LYS A 461 1.67 -15.66 12.98
CA LYS A 461 3.07 -15.19 12.99
C LYS A 461 3.74 -15.15 11.60
N TYR A 462 3.14 -15.82 10.61
CA TYR A 462 3.63 -15.80 9.23
C TYR A 462 2.95 -14.75 8.36
N ILE A 463 1.90 -14.10 8.89
CA ILE A 463 1.24 -12.98 8.22
C ILE A 463 2.02 -11.71 8.54
N VAL A 464 2.44 -11.00 7.52
CA VAL A 464 3.23 -9.76 7.63
C VAL A 464 2.44 -8.55 7.19
N ASP A 465 2.82 -7.40 7.72
CA ASP A 465 2.25 -6.13 7.32
C ASP A 465 2.85 -5.69 5.98
N ASN A 466 2.00 -5.25 5.08
CA ASN A 466 2.38 -4.71 3.78
C ASN A 466 1.20 -3.90 3.23
N ILE A 467 1.40 -3.06 2.24
CA ILE A 467 0.42 -2.12 1.74
C ILE A 467 -0.75 -2.82 1.04
N PHE A 468 -1.99 -2.43 1.41
CA PHE A 468 -3.21 -2.64 0.65
C PHE A 468 -3.69 -1.28 0.13
N CYS A 469 -3.56 -1.04 -1.16
CA CYS A 469 -3.85 0.27 -1.74
C CYS A 469 -5.35 0.45 -2.07
N ASN A 470 -5.89 1.63 -1.74
CA ASN A 470 -7.25 2.05 -2.13
C ASN A 470 -7.20 3.29 -3.04
N ASP A 471 -6.23 3.43 -3.88
CA ASP A 471 -5.91 4.58 -4.73
C ASP A 471 -7.12 5.45 -5.12
N ARG A 472 -7.37 6.52 -4.37
CA ARG A 472 -8.42 7.52 -4.60
C ARG A 472 -7.92 8.71 -5.44
N SER A 473 -6.87 8.50 -6.22
CA SER A 473 -6.36 9.50 -7.17
C SER A 473 -7.43 9.82 -8.23
N LEU A 474 -7.57 11.11 -8.51
CA LEU A 474 -8.54 11.57 -9.50
C LEU A 474 -8.03 11.30 -10.92
N ALA A 475 -8.95 10.98 -11.83
CA ALA A 475 -8.61 10.89 -13.24
C ALA A 475 -8.18 12.25 -13.81
N PRO A 476 -7.31 12.30 -14.83
CA PRO A 476 -6.87 13.57 -15.44
C PRO A 476 -8.03 14.40 -16.02
N ASP A 477 -9.08 13.75 -16.49
CA ASP A 477 -10.30 14.34 -17.05
C ASP A 477 -11.43 14.46 -16.03
N ASN A 478 -11.10 14.44 -14.74
CA ASN A 478 -12.07 14.49 -13.67
C ASN A 478 -12.85 15.81 -13.67
N THR A 479 -14.19 15.71 -13.47
CA THR A 479 -15.11 16.85 -13.42
C THR A 479 -15.47 17.29 -12.00
N GLY A 480 -15.05 16.53 -11.00
CA GLY A 480 -15.37 16.77 -9.57
C GLY A 480 -14.13 16.85 -8.68
N THR A 481 -14.36 17.17 -7.41
CA THR A 481 -13.31 17.36 -6.41
C THR A 481 -13.05 16.13 -5.55
N GLY A 482 -13.82 15.06 -5.71
CA GLY A 482 -13.79 13.91 -4.80
C GLY A 482 -14.53 14.18 -3.48
N ALA A 483 -15.38 15.23 -3.42
CA ALA A 483 -16.13 15.61 -2.24
C ALA A 483 -17.63 15.63 -2.51
N GLY A 484 -18.42 15.33 -1.49
CA GLY A 484 -19.87 15.43 -1.49
C GLY A 484 -20.51 14.71 -2.67
N MET A 485 -21.42 15.39 -3.33
CA MET A 485 -22.22 14.87 -4.44
C MET A 485 -21.67 15.32 -5.82
N SER A 486 -20.46 15.88 -5.88
CA SER A 486 -19.85 16.24 -7.16
C SER A 486 -19.55 14.99 -7.99
N ILE A 487 -19.86 15.05 -9.27
CA ILE A 487 -19.49 13.99 -10.22
C ILE A 487 -17.96 13.90 -10.23
N THR A 488 -17.44 12.72 -9.95
CA THR A 488 -16.00 12.47 -9.80
C THR A 488 -15.62 11.19 -10.51
N ASN A 489 -14.55 11.27 -11.31
CA ASN A 489 -13.90 10.11 -11.90
C ASN A 489 -12.56 9.89 -11.20
N TYR A 490 -12.33 8.66 -10.77
CA TYR A 490 -11.05 8.21 -10.23
C TYR A 490 -10.22 7.56 -11.31
N ARG A 491 -8.94 7.33 -11.06
CA ARG A 491 -7.98 6.83 -12.06
C ARG A 491 -8.50 5.62 -12.85
N TRP A 492 -9.20 4.69 -12.20
CA TRP A 492 -9.78 3.50 -12.85
C TRP A 492 -11.09 3.72 -13.61
N PHE A 493 -11.64 4.92 -13.64
CA PHE A 493 -12.82 5.23 -14.47
C PHE A 493 -12.52 5.07 -15.97
N ASN A 494 -11.36 5.56 -16.40
CA ASN A 494 -10.81 5.32 -17.72
C ASN A 494 -9.87 4.13 -17.64
N MET A 495 -10.29 2.98 -18.15
CA MET A 495 -9.52 1.75 -18.06
C MET A 495 -8.15 1.84 -18.77
N PRO A 496 -7.12 1.09 -18.29
CA PRO A 496 -5.76 1.17 -18.83
C PRO A 496 -5.61 0.71 -20.30
N TRP A 497 -6.68 0.23 -20.93
CA TRP A 497 -6.69 -0.12 -22.35
C TRP A 497 -7.00 1.06 -23.28
N ASP A 498 -7.53 2.15 -22.72
CA ASP A 498 -7.68 3.40 -23.43
C ASP A 498 -6.39 4.19 -23.25
N LYS A 499 -5.77 4.62 -24.32
CA LYS A 499 -4.49 5.32 -24.45
C LYS A 499 -4.05 6.09 -23.19
N ASN A 500 -2.92 5.71 -22.62
CA ASN A 500 -2.17 6.36 -21.54
C ASN A 500 -2.55 6.02 -20.08
N ASN A 501 -3.35 5.02 -19.81
CA ASN A 501 -3.58 4.56 -18.44
C ASN A 501 -2.72 3.34 -18.12
N ASN A 502 -1.56 3.58 -17.55
CA ASN A 502 -0.69 2.54 -17.05
C ASN A 502 -1.18 2.03 -15.70
N VAL A 503 -0.95 0.75 -15.42
CA VAL A 503 -1.17 0.17 -14.09
C VAL A 503 0.07 0.32 -13.22
N SER A 504 -0.08 0.32 -11.89
CA SER A 504 1.04 0.49 -10.97
C SER A 504 0.85 -0.34 -9.71
N LEU A 505 1.94 -0.93 -9.20
CA LEU A 505 1.97 -1.57 -7.88
C LEU A 505 2.36 -0.57 -6.78
N ILE A 506 2.76 0.64 -7.14
CA ILE A 506 3.08 1.73 -6.20
C ILE A 506 1.77 2.43 -5.82
N CYS A 507 1.49 2.52 -4.52
CA CYS A 507 0.36 3.29 -4.03
C CYS A 507 0.71 4.77 -4.06
N GLN A 508 -0.05 5.56 -4.84
CA GLN A 508 0.30 6.95 -5.16
C GLN A 508 0.17 7.89 -3.95
N ASP A 509 -0.76 7.62 -3.05
CA ASP A 509 -1.00 8.43 -1.85
C ASP A 509 -0.84 7.57 -0.61
N LYS A 510 0.01 8.01 0.30
CA LYS A 510 0.22 7.34 1.59
C LYS A 510 -1.07 7.22 2.41
N ASN A 511 -1.99 8.19 2.29
CA ASN A 511 -3.30 8.13 2.95
C ASN A 511 -4.17 6.95 2.46
N ASP A 512 -3.91 6.46 1.24
CA ASP A 512 -4.59 5.33 0.60
C ASP A 512 -3.81 4.01 0.72
N ALA A 513 -2.60 4.07 1.27
CA ALA A 513 -1.72 2.93 1.50
C ALA A 513 -2.02 2.31 2.87
N PHE A 514 -3.00 1.40 2.93
CA PHE A 514 -3.45 0.79 4.17
C PHE A 514 -2.46 -0.26 4.67
N THR A 515 -1.98 -0.05 5.89
CA THR A 515 -1.10 -0.93 6.66
C THR A 515 -1.61 -1.04 8.10
N LYS A 516 -1.11 -2.01 8.86
CA LYS A 516 -1.44 -2.16 10.28
C LYS A 516 -0.50 -1.33 11.16
N SER A 517 0.80 -1.44 10.93
CA SER A 517 1.85 -0.86 11.77
C SER A 517 2.94 -0.12 10.99
N ASP A 518 3.12 -0.41 9.70
CA ASP A 518 4.05 0.35 8.85
C ASP A 518 3.51 1.76 8.57
N THR A 519 3.84 2.70 9.43
CA THR A 519 3.52 4.13 9.25
C THR A 519 4.59 4.88 8.46
N ALA A 520 5.70 4.25 8.09
CA ALA A 520 6.70 4.84 7.20
C ALA A 520 6.18 4.86 5.75
N ASN A 521 5.69 3.72 5.25
CA ASN A 521 5.22 3.56 3.88
C ASN A 521 3.69 3.58 3.76
N GLY A 522 2.95 3.38 4.84
CA GLY A 522 1.50 3.34 4.87
C GLY A 522 0.86 4.26 5.92
N ASN A 523 -0.45 4.07 6.15
CA ASN A 523 -1.26 4.95 6.98
C ASN A 523 -1.59 4.38 8.38
N GLY A 524 -1.23 3.12 8.69
CA GLY A 524 -1.52 2.47 9.98
C GLY A 524 -3.03 2.24 10.25
N GLY A 525 -3.90 2.31 9.24
CA GLY A 525 -5.37 2.29 9.39
C GLY A 525 -5.99 0.89 9.52
N LEU A 526 -5.21 -0.19 9.47
CA LEU A 526 -5.73 -1.56 9.56
C LEU A 526 -5.66 -2.10 10.98
N LYS A 527 -6.71 -2.78 11.41
CA LYS A 527 -6.71 -3.60 12.63
C LYS A 527 -5.92 -4.89 12.43
N TYR A 528 -6.01 -5.50 11.26
CA TYR A 528 -5.31 -6.73 10.86
C TYR A 528 -4.72 -6.55 9.45
N SER A 529 -3.60 -7.25 9.17
CA SER A 529 -2.92 -7.22 7.87
C SER A 529 -3.67 -8.07 6.83
N ILE A 530 -4.86 -7.59 6.44
CA ILE A 530 -5.75 -8.22 5.47
C ILE A 530 -6.42 -7.15 4.60
N GLY A 531 -6.61 -7.44 3.31
CA GLY A 531 -7.25 -6.52 2.39
C GLY A 531 -7.77 -7.20 1.13
N LEU A 532 -7.86 -6.44 0.05
CA LEU A 532 -8.27 -6.87 -1.29
C LEU A 532 -7.14 -6.58 -2.29
N LEU A 533 -7.20 -7.22 -3.46
CA LEU A 533 -6.38 -6.80 -4.60
C LEU A 533 -6.84 -5.45 -5.15
N THR A 534 -5.91 -4.69 -5.70
CA THR A 534 -6.23 -3.55 -6.56
C THR A 534 -6.65 -4.02 -7.95
N ALA A 535 -7.33 -3.16 -8.69
CA ALA A 535 -7.60 -3.41 -10.10
C ALA A 535 -6.31 -3.50 -10.94
N ASP A 536 -5.25 -2.81 -10.50
CA ASP A 536 -3.91 -2.88 -11.09
C ASP A 536 -3.33 -4.30 -10.99
N GLU A 537 -3.39 -4.91 -9.81
CA GLU A 537 -2.93 -6.30 -9.60
C GLU A 537 -3.76 -7.29 -10.44
N ILE A 538 -5.06 -7.05 -10.58
CA ILE A 538 -5.94 -7.88 -11.42
C ILE A 538 -5.57 -7.74 -12.91
N ALA A 539 -5.29 -6.52 -13.38
CA ALA A 539 -4.85 -6.28 -14.76
C ALA A 539 -3.48 -6.89 -15.04
N LEU A 540 -2.54 -6.79 -14.11
CA LEU A 540 -1.24 -7.46 -14.19
C LEU A 540 -1.39 -8.99 -14.25
N ALA A 541 -2.32 -9.56 -13.47
CA ALA A 541 -2.61 -11.00 -13.52
C ALA A 541 -3.23 -11.48 -14.83
N GLY A 542 -3.70 -10.59 -15.72
CA GLY A 542 -4.18 -10.93 -17.04
C GLY A 542 -5.64 -10.59 -17.31
N ALA A 543 -6.37 -9.97 -16.37
CA ALA A 543 -7.72 -9.49 -16.67
C ALA A 543 -7.68 -8.30 -17.63
N ILE A 544 -8.68 -8.22 -18.50
CA ILE A 544 -8.89 -7.15 -19.46
C ILE A 544 -10.33 -6.61 -19.38
N ASN A 545 -10.69 -5.63 -20.20
CA ASN A 545 -12.05 -5.08 -20.28
C ASN A 545 -13.04 -5.97 -21.09
N ALA A 546 -12.58 -7.10 -21.58
CA ALA A 546 -13.37 -8.11 -22.27
C ALA A 546 -13.35 -9.43 -21.50
N GLU A 547 -14.15 -10.39 -21.94
CA GLU A 547 -14.15 -11.73 -21.36
C GLU A 547 -12.75 -12.36 -21.43
N ASN A 548 -12.26 -12.82 -20.27
CA ASN A 548 -11.07 -13.65 -20.16
C ASN A 548 -11.27 -14.67 -19.04
N THR A 549 -11.42 -15.93 -19.37
CA THR A 549 -11.57 -17.04 -18.42
C THR A 549 -10.28 -17.85 -18.25
N GLN A 550 -9.19 -17.43 -18.94
CA GLN A 550 -7.95 -18.20 -19.01
C GLN A 550 -6.90 -17.78 -17.99
N TYR A 551 -7.10 -16.69 -17.21
CA TYR A 551 -6.14 -16.31 -16.17
C TYR A 551 -6.51 -16.89 -14.80
N TYR A 552 -5.51 -17.13 -13.97
CA TYR A 552 -5.63 -17.92 -12.72
C TYR A 552 -6.54 -17.30 -11.67
N LEU A 553 -6.82 -15.99 -11.72
CA LEU A 553 -7.72 -15.32 -10.76
C LEU A 553 -9.21 -15.44 -11.14
N TYR A 554 -9.53 -15.90 -12.34
CA TYR A 554 -10.91 -16.14 -12.75
C TYR A 554 -11.59 -17.20 -11.86
N THR A 555 -12.82 -16.93 -11.42
CA THR A 555 -13.58 -17.81 -10.52
C THR A 555 -15.02 -18.08 -10.95
N GLY A 556 -15.45 -17.52 -12.09
CA GLY A 556 -16.86 -17.57 -12.53
C GLY A 556 -17.82 -16.73 -11.67
N ASN A 557 -17.31 -16.02 -10.65
CA ASN A 557 -18.10 -15.19 -9.75
C ASN A 557 -17.63 -13.72 -9.83
N ILE A 558 -18.55 -12.80 -9.52
CA ILE A 558 -18.19 -11.40 -9.30
C ILE A 558 -17.42 -11.31 -7.97
N PHE A 559 -16.29 -10.61 -7.96
CA PHE A 559 -15.59 -10.28 -6.71
C PHE A 559 -15.03 -8.86 -6.72
N TRP A 560 -14.92 -8.28 -5.52
CA TRP A 560 -14.48 -6.90 -5.31
C TRP A 560 -12.96 -6.74 -5.44
N THR A 561 -12.56 -5.56 -5.95
CA THR A 561 -11.20 -5.02 -5.78
C THR A 561 -11.26 -3.84 -4.82
N SER A 562 -10.10 -3.33 -4.37
CA SER A 562 -10.02 -2.13 -3.54
C SER A 562 -10.05 -0.81 -4.33
N SER A 563 -10.07 -0.86 -5.66
CA SER A 563 -9.87 0.33 -6.50
C SER A 563 -11.17 1.11 -6.74
N PRO A 564 -11.24 2.40 -6.36
CA PRO A 564 -12.32 3.31 -6.72
C PRO A 564 -12.44 3.52 -8.22
N SER A 565 -13.65 3.79 -8.69
CA SER A 565 -13.90 4.10 -10.09
C SER A 565 -14.53 5.47 -10.30
N SER A 566 -15.76 5.66 -9.81
CA SER A 566 -16.46 6.92 -10.02
C SER A 566 -17.55 7.18 -8.99
N PHE A 567 -17.92 8.44 -8.89
CA PHE A 567 -19.16 8.87 -8.24
C PHE A 567 -19.98 9.71 -9.21
N VAL A 568 -21.24 9.37 -9.38
CA VAL A 568 -22.17 10.11 -10.26
C VAL A 568 -23.49 10.32 -9.52
N THR A 569 -23.77 11.55 -9.14
CA THR A 569 -24.98 12.00 -8.47
C THR A 569 -25.26 11.31 -7.11
N THR A 570 -25.64 10.05 -7.09
CA THR A 570 -25.91 9.24 -5.88
C THR A 570 -25.33 7.84 -5.99
N SER A 571 -24.58 7.57 -7.06
CA SER A 571 -24.03 6.26 -7.35
C SER A 571 -22.52 6.27 -7.16
N ALA A 572 -22.05 5.65 -6.11
CA ALA A 572 -20.64 5.38 -5.86
C ALA A 572 -20.26 4.03 -6.46
N SER A 573 -19.17 3.98 -7.21
CA SER A 573 -18.71 2.78 -7.92
C SER A 573 -17.25 2.48 -7.64
N VAL A 574 -16.96 1.18 -7.47
CA VAL A 574 -15.60 0.62 -7.39
C VAL A 574 -15.42 -0.40 -8.51
N VAL A 575 -14.17 -0.77 -8.75
CA VAL A 575 -13.83 -1.81 -9.72
C VAL A 575 -14.12 -3.19 -9.13
N SER A 576 -14.67 -4.09 -9.93
CA SER A 576 -14.83 -5.51 -9.62
C SER A 576 -14.39 -6.38 -10.80
N VAL A 577 -14.20 -7.66 -10.56
CA VAL A 577 -14.09 -8.66 -11.62
C VAL A 577 -15.47 -9.24 -11.88
N SER A 578 -15.86 -9.33 -13.14
CA SER A 578 -17.16 -9.86 -13.55
C SER A 578 -17.19 -11.40 -13.57
N LYS A 579 -18.38 -11.97 -13.75
CA LYS A 579 -18.56 -13.43 -13.96
C LYS A 579 -17.84 -13.97 -15.20
N THR A 580 -17.51 -13.11 -16.16
CA THR A 580 -16.78 -13.49 -17.38
C THR A 580 -15.28 -13.24 -17.27
N GLY A 581 -14.80 -12.88 -16.09
CA GLY A 581 -13.39 -12.58 -15.84
C GLY A 581 -12.94 -11.18 -16.31
N ALA A 582 -13.85 -10.40 -16.88
CA ALA A 582 -13.56 -9.03 -17.29
C ALA A 582 -13.48 -8.08 -16.09
N ILE A 583 -12.62 -7.08 -16.17
CA ILE A 583 -12.65 -5.94 -15.24
C ILE A 583 -13.90 -5.10 -15.51
N ASN A 584 -14.68 -4.84 -14.45
CA ASN A 584 -15.86 -3.99 -14.49
C ASN A 584 -15.60 -2.74 -13.62
N ASN A 585 -15.50 -1.59 -14.26
CA ASN A 585 -15.23 -0.31 -13.59
C ASN A 585 -16.48 0.44 -13.12
N LYS A 586 -17.66 -0.17 -13.12
CA LYS A 586 -18.95 0.50 -12.78
C LYS A 586 -19.78 -0.30 -11.77
N SER A 587 -19.12 -1.03 -10.87
CA SER A 587 -19.85 -1.80 -9.86
C SER A 587 -20.25 -0.92 -8.69
N SER A 588 -21.57 -0.77 -8.47
CA SER A 588 -22.10 0.00 -7.35
C SER A 588 -21.60 -0.57 -6.02
N VAL A 589 -21.10 0.29 -5.14
CA VAL A 589 -20.62 -0.11 -3.80
C VAL A 589 -21.71 -0.77 -2.94
N SER A 590 -22.98 -0.50 -3.22
CA SER A 590 -24.11 -1.09 -2.51
C SER A 590 -24.58 -2.44 -3.06
N TYR A 591 -23.94 -2.97 -4.11
CA TYR A 591 -24.30 -4.28 -4.67
C TYR A 591 -24.02 -5.42 -3.70
N LEU A 592 -25.06 -6.12 -3.24
CA LEU A 592 -24.98 -7.09 -2.15
C LEU A 592 -24.36 -8.45 -2.54
N SER A 593 -24.21 -8.73 -3.83
CA SER A 593 -23.75 -10.05 -4.31
C SER A 593 -22.30 -10.06 -4.79
N GLY A 594 -21.52 -9.03 -4.48
CA GLY A 594 -20.09 -9.02 -4.76
C GLY A 594 -19.34 -9.98 -3.84
N GLY A 595 -18.57 -10.89 -4.41
CA GLY A 595 -17.78 -11.87 -3.70
C GLY A 595 -16.59 -11.23 -2.99
N ILE A 596 -16.16 -11.82 -1.90
CA ILE A 596 -15.04 -11.35 -1.09
C ILE A 596 -13.94 -12.40 -1.14
N ARG A 597 -12.78 -12.01 -1.64
CA ARG A 597 -11.56 -12.81 -1.69
C ARG A 597 -10.46 -12.13 -0.88
N PRO A 598 -10.21 -12.56 0.36
CA PRO A 598 -9.15 -12.00 1.19
C PRO A 598 -7.79 -12.07 0.53
N VAL A 599 -6.97 -11.05 0.80
CA VAL A 599 -5.57 -10.98 0.41
C VAL A 599 -4.73 -10.85 1.66
N LEU A 600 -3.66 -11.63 1.74
CA LEU A 600 -2.65 -11.60 2.80
C LEU A 600 -1.28 -11.36 2.19
N ASN A 601 -0.35 -10.91 3.02
CA ASN A 601 1.07 -10.96 2.73
C ASN A 601 1.71 -11.91 3.75
N LEU A 602 2.46 -12.89 3.26
CA LEU A 602 3.04 -13.95 4.06
C LEU A 602 4.57 -13.87 4.01
N LYS A 603 5.24 -14.36 5.04
CA LYS A 603 6.68 -14.59 4.99
C LYS A 603 6.97 -15.61 3.88
N SER A 604 8.14 -15.50 3.26
CA SER A 604 8.58 -16.42 2.21
C SER A 604 8.70 -17.89 2.67
N ASP A 605 8.78 -18.12 3.99
CA ASP A 605 8.80 -19.47 4.59
C ASP A 605 7.63 -20.36 4.12
N VAL A 606 6.50 -19.77 3.67
CA VAL A 606 5.37 -20.54 3.09
C VAL A 606 5.71 -21.25 1.79
N LEU A 607 6.83 -20.92 1.16
CA LEU A 607 7.32 -21.51 -0.08
C LEU A 607 8.32 -22.65 0.16
N THR A 608 8.57 -23.05 1.42
CA THR A 608 9.64 -24.00 1.80
C THR A 608 9.41 -25.38 1.19
N TYR A 609 8.19 -25.89 1.25
CA TYR A 609 7.83 -27.19 0.69
C TYR A 609 6.85 -27.05 -0.48
N GLY A 610 6.86 -28.02 -1.38
CA GLY A 610 6.02 -28.05 -2.56
C GLY A 610 6.68 -27.39 -3.78
N ASP A 611 5.96 -27.46 -4.90
CA ASP A 611 6.37 -26.88 -6.19
C ASP A 611 5.33 -25.87 -6.74
N GLY A 612 4.33 -25.56 -5.92
CA GLY A 612 3.25 -24.62 -6.25
C GLY A 612 2.18 -25.18 -7.17
N THR A 613 2.25 -26.45 -7.58
CA THR A 613 1.18 -27.07 -8.34
C THR A 613 -0.04 -27.35 -7.46
N MET A 614 -1.20 -27.58 -8.07
CA MET A 614 -2.43 -27.90 -7.36
C MET A 614 -2.29 -29.15 -6.48
N ASN A 615 -1.55 -30.16 -6.94
CA ASN A 615 -1.34 -31.43 -6.23
C ASN A 615 -0.22 -31.36 -5.19
N ASN A 616 0.67 -30.38 -5.29
CA ASN A 616 1.79 -30.16 -4.38
C ASN A 616 1.98 -28.66 -4.12
N PRO A 617 1.01 -27.98 -3.47
CA PRO A 617 1.05 -26.56 -3.21
C PRO A 617 2.23 -26.19 -2.31
N TYR A 618 2.74 -24.96 -2.43
CA TYR A 618 3.68 -24.41 -1.47
C TYR A 618 3.09 -24.43 -0.07
N ARG A 619 3.89 -24.75 0.95
CA ARG A 619 3.45 -24.88 2.35
C ARG A 619 4.60 -24.79 3.34
N LEU A 620 4.25 -24.58 4.62
CA LEU A 620 5.20 -24.43 5.73
C LEU A 620 5.81 -25.76 6.22
N THR A 621 5.14 -26.89 5.99
CA THR A 621 5.51 -28.20 6.54
C THR A 621 5.58 -29.26 5.44
N GLU A 622 6.41 -30.27 5.64
CA GLU A 622 6.58 -31.36 4.66
C GLU A 622 5.29 -32.15 4.42
N ASN A 623 4.49 -32.39 5.46
CA ASN A 623 3.24 -33.16 5.38
C ASN A 623 2.02 -32.26 5.21
N ILE A 624 1.12 -32.61 4.30
CA ILE A 624 -0.16 -31.92 4.07
C ILE A 624 -1.13 -32.14 5.25
N ASP A 625 -1.02 -33.29 5.95
CA ASP A 625 -2.01 -33.77 6.94
C ASP A 625 -1.72 -33.41 8.41
N SER A 626 -0.72 -32.58 8.73
CA SER A 626 -0.28 -32.37 10.12
C SER A 626 -1.11 -31.36 10.94
N THR A 627 -2.32 -30.98 10.50
CA THR A 627 -3.14 -29.96 11.18
C THR A 627 -4.49 -30.42 11.69
N THR A 628 -4.81 -31.73 11.65
CA THR A 628 -6.04 -32.27 12.22
C THR A 628 -5.78 -33.18 13.42
N SER A 629 -5.30 -32.66 14.54
CA SER A 629 -5.57 -33.26 15.85
C SER A 629 -5.01 -32.42 17.00
N SER A 630 -5.83 -31.54 17.57
CA SER A 630 -5.87 -31.33 19.01
C SER A 630 -7.10 -30.49 19.35
N GLY A 631 -8.18 -31.14 19.66
CA GLY A 631 -9.38 -30.45 20.11
C GLY A 631 -10.59 -31.34 20.23
N SER A 632 -10.42 -32.51 20.86
CA SER A 632 -11.56 -33.18 21.49
C SER A 632 -11.05 -34.02 22.68
N GLY A 633 -11.26 -33.48 23.83
CA GLY A 633 -10.94 -34.13 25.08
C GLY A 633 -11.66 -33.47 26.23
N SER A 634 -12.87 -33.96 26.52
CA SER A 634 -13.73 -33.85 27.71
C SER A 634 -14.08 -32.43 28.20
#